data_53503c08121910966664e995612083b6
#
_entry.id   53503c08121910966664e995612083b6
#
_cell.length_a   1.000
_cell.length_b   1.000
_cell.length_c   1.000
_cell.angle_alpha   90.00
_cell.angle_beta   90.00
_cell.angle_gamma   90.00
#
_symmetry.space_group_name_H-M   'P 1'
#
loop_
_entity.id
_entity.type
_entity.pdbx_description
1 polymer ?
#
loop_
_entity_poly.entity_id
_entity_poly.type
_entity_poly.pdbx_seq_one_letter_code
_entity_poly.pdbx_strand_id
1 'polypeptide(L)'
;MKRWLVLAMTLVVALGLLAGCGSDTSKSGKHAGLGLFWFGETLDPTHEWDAWTLTRIGAGETLATVDKDMTFQPQLADSWENVDPLTWKFHIRENVKFHNGVVMTPDMVKASIERTIANSKRSKDAIKIESITVDGQNLIFKTTEPNAHLLADLTEPAFVIVDVADTKDMENAPILTGPYKIVKHTKQEEIQLEQHKEYWGGTPGLDTLTVKNIEDNSKRAMALQSKEVDIIQKVDGANRGLFENKDYNLLEVAGVRTHMLQINMKEGSPLANTMVRAAISYMIDYEGLAKALGNGAIPGGAPFPPTANLGFDSLPNKQHQDLAKADELLKQAGYTKEGDVYTKDGQPLQLTMGVWGKDTVSYEKIQSDLKAAGVQVELKRVQSADDVLGGATDNLTMGENNWSTLTSNDPFRFLSALFATGTKANRGEHSNPRVDALLDKMTNTFDAEERRNITKEIQNILIQDNAAYFLYYPVSSVVTSKRVHNAQAFPIDYYLMTKDITVD
;
A
#
# COMPACT_ATOMS: atom_id res chain seq x y z
N MET A 1 39.65 52.34 38.71
CA MET A 1 38.52 52.48 37.76
C MET A 1 38.41 51.39 36.67
N LYS A 2 39.51 50.83 36.12
CA LYS A 2 39.43 49.79 35.07
C LYS A 2 38.92 48.44 35.53
N ARG A 3 39.02 48.08 36.81
CA ARG A 3 38.54 46.76 37.34
C ARG A 3 37.03 46.71 37.62
N TRP A 4 36.39 47.82 37.82
CA TRP A 4 34.94 47.93 38.05
C TRP A 4 34.13 47.91 36.74
N LEU A 5 34.70 48.37 35.66
CA LEU A 5 34.09 48.36 34.32
C LEU A 5 34.03 46.97 33.74
N VAL A 6 35.00 46.07 34.04
CA VAL A 6 35.01 44.69 33.56
C VAL A 6 33.96 43.83 34.31
N LEU A 7 33.76 44.11 35.64
CA LEU A 7 32.70 43.41 36.40
C LEU A 7 31.28 43.86 36.00
N ALA A 8 31.08 45.09 35.60
CA ALA A 8 29.79 45.57 35.12
C ALA A 8 29.45 45.01 33.71
N MET A 9 30.45 44.82 32.85
CA MET A 9 30.26 44.24 31.51
C MET A 9 29.98 42.74 31.57
N THR A 10 30.59 41.99 32.50
CA THR A 10 30.29 40.56 32.70
C THR A 10 28.92 40.32 33.31
N LEU A 11 28.40 41.23 34.14
CA LEU A 11 27.05 41.08 34.70
C LEU A 11 25.96 41.39 33.67
N VAL A 12 26.18 42.28 32.71
CA VAL A 12 25.24 42.58 31.64
C VAL A 12 25.18 41.46 30.59
N VAL A 13 26.30 40.78 30.32
CA VAL A 13 26.33 39.61 29.42
C VAL A 13 25.68 38.39 30.10
N ALA A 14 25.81 38.22 31.42
CA ALA A 14 25.14 37.12 32.14
C ALA A 14 23.61 37.32 32.26
N LEU A 15 23.13 38.58 32.34
CA LEU A 15 21.68 38.87 32.31
C LEU A 15 21.09 38.80 30.89
N GLY A 16 21.89 38.96 29.84
CA GLY A 16 21.44 38.82 28.45
C GLY A 16 21.26 37.35 28.02
N LEU A 17 21.93 36.40 28.68
CA LEU A 17 21.80 34.97 28.42
C LEU A 17 20.62 34.29 29.16
N LEU A 18 20.03 34.98 30.14
CA LEU A 18 18.83 34.51 30.85
C LEU A 18 17.51 35.03 30.27
N ALA A 19 17.57 35.97 29.33
CA ALA A 19 16.38 36.50 28.63
C ALA A 19 16.11 35.81 27.28
N GLY A 20 16.89 34.78 26.93
CA GLY A 20 16.77 34.01 25.68
C GLY A 20 16.00 32.70 25.79
N CYS A 21 15.45 32.33 26.95
CA CYS A 21 14.38 31.37 27.04
C CYS A 21 13.08 32.08 26.71
N GLY A 22 12.79 32.22 25.42
CA GLY A 22 11.47 32.48 24.95
C GLY A 22 10.57 31.39 25.56
N SER A 23 9.67 31.80 26.43
CA SER A 23 8.53 31.01 26.80
C SER A 23 7.81 30.66 25.48
N ASP A 24 8.08 29.49 24.96
CA ASP A 24 7.05 28.81 24.17
C ASP A 24 5.81 28.78 25.06
N THR A 25 4.94 29.75 24.84
CA THR A 25 3.55 29.62 25.26
C THR A 25 3.08 28.35 24.61
N SER A 26 3.17 27.24 25.35
CA SER A 26 2.44 26.03 25.02
C SER A 26 1.00 26.46 24.82
N LYS A 27 0.63 26.65 23.55
CA LYS A 27 -0.79 26.66 23.21
C LYS A 27 -1.31 25.37 23.79
N SER A 28 -2.23 25.45 24.73
CA SER A 28 -2.93 24.33 25.34
C SER A 28 -3.88 23.69 24.30
N GLY A 29 -3.38 23.42 23.10
CA GLY A 29 -4.08 22.81 22.01
C GLY A 29 -3.71 21.34 21.89
N LYS A 30 -4.65 20.53 21.44
CA LYS A 30 -4.44 19.10 21.17
C LYS A 30 -3.60 18.91 19.92
N HIS A 31 -2.28 18.85 20.10
CA HIS A 31 -1.29 18.68 19.04
C HIS A 31 -0.75 17.26 19.00
N ALA A 32 -0.62 16.66 17.79
CA ALA A 32 0.07 15.40 17.57
C ALA A 32 1.15 15.53 16.49
N GLY A 33 2.25 14.79 16.67
CA GLY A 33 3.28 14.56 15.66
C GLY A 33 3.13 13.17 15.02
N LEU A 34 3.23 13.10 13.69
CA LEU A 34 3.17 11.85 12.92
C LEU A 34 4.46 11.68 12.11
N GLY A 35 5.13 10.54 12.25
CA GLY A 35 6.23 10.11 11.39
C GLY A 35 5.74 9.15 10.31
N LEU A 36 5.65 9.60 9.06
CA LEU A 36 5.34 8.74 7.92
C LEU A 36 6.62 8.18 7.29
N PHE A 37 6.51 6.97 6.75
CA PHE A 37 7.60 6.29 6.07
C PHE A 37 7.82 6.77 4.63
N TRP A 38 6.87 7.53 4.07
CA TRP A 38 6.92 8.02 2.71
C TRP A 38 5.92 9.17 2.50
N PHE A 39 6.34 10.19 1.75
CA PHE A 39 5.51 11.24 1.18
C PHE A 39 5.47 11.11 -0.34
N GLY A 40 4.40 11.59 -0.96
CA GLY A 40 4.38 11.90 -2.38
C GLY A 40 5.40 13.00 -2.74
N GLU A 41 5.76 13.11 -4.01
CA GLU A 41 6.60 14.22 -4.48
C GLU A 41 5.88 15.55 -4.42
N THR A 42 4.56 15.52 -4.60
CA THR A 42 3.64 16.65 -4.54
C THR A 42 2.42 16.29 -3.70
N LEU A 43 1.45 17.21 -3.61
CA LEU A 43 0.13 16.94 -3.04
C LEU A 43 -0.97 16.91 -4.12
N ASP A 44 -0.60 16.92 -5.42
CA ASP A 44 -1.57 16.72 -6.51
C ASP A 44 -2.03 15.25 -6.53
N PRO A 45 -3.32 14.96 -6.30
CA PRO A 45 -3.81 13.58 -6.26
C PRO A 45 -3.69 12.84 -7.60
N THR A 46 -3.45 13.53 -8.69
CA THR A 46 -3.32 12.91 -10.02
C THR A 46 -1.88 12.50 -10.37
N HIS A 47 -0.91 12.94 -9.57
CA HIS A 47 0.50 12.60 -9.78
C HIS A 47 0.84 11.27 -9.11
N GLU A 48 1.23 10.29 -9.91
CA GLU A 48 1.68 8.94 -9.50
C GLU A 48 0.92 8.36 -8.27
N TRP A 49 1.57 8.25 -7.11
CA TRP A 49 1.01 7.72 -5.85
C TRP A 49 0.77 8.80 -4.79
N ASP A 50 0.93 10.08 -5.14
CA ASP A 50 1.01 11.20 -4.19
C ASP A 50 -0.25 11.37 -3.34
N ALA A 51 -1.41 11.04 -3.90
CA ALA A 51 -2.69 11.05 -3.21
C ALA A 51 -2.75 10.18 -1.93
N TRP A 52 -1.89 9.16 -1.82
CA TRP A 52 -1.82 8.33 -0.62
C TRP A 52 -1.37 9.11 0.60
N THR A 53 -0.57 10.16 0.41
CA THR A 53 -0.21 11.09 1.49
C THR A 53 -1.46 11.80 2.01
N LEU A 54 -2.33 12.30 1.12
CA LEU A 54 -3.52 13.07 1.48
C LEU A 54 -4.52 12.28 2.33
N THR A 55 -4.77 11.03 1.97
CA THR A 55 -5.69 10.17 2.73
C THR A 55 -5.08 9.71 4.06
N ARG A 56 -3.77 9.39 4.10
CA ARG A 56 -3.08 9.02 5.34
C ARG A 56 -3.09 10.12 6.39
N ILE A 57 -2.94 11.38 5.99
CA ILE A 57 -2.93 12.51 6.92
C ILE A 57 -4.32 13.05 7.26
N GLY A 58 -5.38 12.43 6.70
CA GLY A 58 -6.76 12.85 6.94
C GLY A 58 -7.12 14.18 6.30
N ALA A 59 -6.42 14.59 5.23
CA ALA A 59 -6.76 15.81 4.48
C ALA A 59 -7.72 15.55 3.32
N GLY A 60 -7.58 14.41 2.65
CA GLY A 60 -8.34 14.04 1.45
C GLY A 60 -9.38 12.95 1.71
N GLU A 61 -10.53 13.06 1.04
CA GLU A 61 -11.64 12.10 1.09
C GLU A 61 -12.10 11.73 -0.31
N THR A 62 -12.61 10.50 -0.46
CA THR A 62 -13.18 9.95 -1.70
C THR A 62 -14.70 9.80 -1.59
N LEU A 63 -15.38 9.30 -2.62
CA LEU A 63 -16.84 9.08 -2.55
C LEU A 63 -17.23 8.05 -1.49
N ALA A 64 -16.49 6.96 -1.42
CA ALA A 64 -16.62 5.91 -0.41
C ALA A 64 -15.25 5.58 0.16
N THR A 65 -15.19 5.01 1.35
CA THR A 65 -13.97 4.54 2.00
C THR A 65 -14.08 3.07 2.38
N VAL A 66 -13.04 2.49 2.96
CA VAL A 66 -13.05 1.11 3.49
C VAL A 66 -12.69 1.16 4.98
N ASP A 67 -13.40 0.38 5.77
CA ASP A 67 -13.13 0.26 7.20
C ASP A 67 -12.03 -0.79 7.51
N LYS A 68 -11.78 -1.02 8.80
CA LYS A 68 -10.81 -2.02 9.28
C LYS A 68 -11.17 -3.48 8.89
N ASP A 69 -12.42 -3.74 8.56
CA ASP A 69 -12.92 -5.05 8.14
C ASP A 69 -13.03 -5.16 6.60
N MET A 70 -12.43 -4.18 5.90
CA MET A 70 -12.42 -4.07 4.43
C MET A 70 -13.84 -3.96 3.84
N THR A 71 -14.79 -3.37 4.57
CA THR A 71 -16.14 -3.13 4.10
C THR A 71 -16.28 -1.69 3.59
N PHE A 72 -16.96 -1.51 2.46
CA PHE A 72 -17.23 -0.18 1.92
C PHE A 72 -18.09 0.64 2.88
N GLN A 73 -17.65 1.85 3.16
CA GLN A 73 -18.34 2.80 4.02
C GLN A 73 -18.65 4.09 3.26
N PRO A 74 -19.84 4.69 3.47
CA PRO A 74 -20.17 6.00 2.95
C PRO A 74 -19.19 7.08 3.41
N GLN A 75 -18.73 7.93 2.45
CA GLN A 75 -17.91 9.09 2.78
C GLN A 75 -18.51 10.34 2.12
N LEU A 76 -18.01 10.85 1.00
CA LEU A 76 -18.59 11.99 0.30
C LEU A 76 -19.84 11.61 -0.54
N ALA A 77 -20.03 10.35 -0.84
CA ALA A 77 -21.34 9.80 -1.19
C ALA A 77 -21.93 9.09 0.03
N ASP A 78 -23.21 9.30 0.32
CA ASP A 78 -23.91 8.63 1.43
C ASP A 78 -24.59 7.31 1.01
N SER A 79 -24.77 7.11 -0.30
CA SER A 79 -25.28 5.87 -0.89
C SER A 79 -24.86 5.72 -2.35
N TRP A 80 -24.94 4.50 -2.85
CA TRP A 80 -24.69 4.14 -4.25
C TRP A 80 -25.48 2.93 -4.66
N GLU A 81 -25.73 2.82 -5.97
CA GLU A 81 -26.38 1.65 -6.57
C GLU A 81 -25.79 1.36 -7.97
N ASN A 82 -25.68 0.11 -8.32
CA ASN A 82 -25.50 -0.32 -9.69
C ASN A 82 -26.88 -0.41 -10.35
N VAL A 83 -27.18 0.50 -11.29
CA VAL A 83 -28.48 0.59 -11.94
C VAL A 83 -28.63 -0.47 -13.04
N ASP A 84 -27.55 -0.70 -13.77
CA ASP A 84 -27.39 -1.70 -14.80
C ASP A 84 -25.89 -1.99 -15.02
N PRO A 85 -25.48 -2.98 -15.82
CA PRO A 85 -24.06 -3.34 -15.99
C PRO A 85 -23.13 -2.19 -16.42
N LEU A 86 -23.65 -1.15 -17.05
CA LEU A 86 -22.91 0.02 -17.53
C LEU A 86 -23.12 1.27 -16.67
N THR A 87 -24.06 1.26 -15.73
CA THR A 87 -24.50 2.48 -15.04
C THR A 87 -24.44 2.34 -13.53
N TRP A 88 -23.71 3.25 -12.91
CA TRP A 88 -23.68 3.44 -11.47
C TRP A 88 -24.21 4.80 -11.08
N LYS A 89 -24.90 4.87 -9.95
CA LYS A 89 -25.44 6.10 -9.40
C LYS A 89 -24.95 6.26 -7.95
N PHE A 90 -24.41 7.43 -7.64
CA PHE A 90 -23.94 7.83 -6.32
C PHE A 90 -24.73 9.04 -5.85
N HIS A 91 -25.32 8.96 -4.64
CA HIS A 91 -25.93 10.12 -4.02
C HIS A 91 -24.87 10.90 -3.25
N ILE A 92 -24.61 12.15 -3.65
CA ILE A 92 -23.56 12.98 -3.05
C ILE A 92 -24.07 13.61 -1.77
N ARG A 93 -23.28 13.52 -0.70
CA ARG A 93 -23.61 14.04 0.63
C ARG A 93 -23.82 15.55 0.58
N GLU A 94 -24.92 16.00 1.18
CA GLU A 94 -25.22 17.42 1.32
C GLU A 94 -24.42 18.07 2.45
N ASN A 95 -24.27 19.41 2.38
CA ASN A 95 -23.65 20.24 3.41
C ASN A 95 -22.18 19.92 3.75
N VAL A 96 -21.47 19.20 2.88
CA VAL A 96 -20.02 19.05 2.98
C VAL A 96 -19.37 20.37 2.59
N LYS A 97 -18.40 20.84 3.39
CA LYS A 97 -17.61 22.02 3.06
C LYS A 97 -16.18 21.62 2.73
N PHE A 98 -15.64 22.27 1.70
CA PHE A 98 -14.22 22.27 1.46
C PHE A 98 -13.46 23.08 2.51
N HIS A 99 -12.15 22.92 2.58
CA HIS A 99 -11.25 23.64 3.51
C HIS A 99 -11.28 25.18 3.36
N ASN A 100 -11.79 25.71 2.24
CA ASN A 100 -12.01 27.14 2.02
C ASN A 100 -13.42 27.60 2.45
N GLY A 101 -14.25 26.71 2.97
CA GLY A 101 -15.61 27.00 3.43
C GLY A 101 -16.70 26.92 2.33
N VAL A 102 -16.32 26.70 1.09
CA VAL A 102 -17.27 26.51 -0.04
C VAL A 102 -18.01 25.18 0.14
N VAL A 103 -19.33 25.19 -0.05
CA VAL A 103 -20.15 23.98 0.01
C VAL A 103 -19.93 23.15 -1.27
N MET A 104 -19.58 21.88 -1.07
CA MET A 104 -19.38 20.93 -2.16
C MET A 104 -20.70 20.64 -2.88
N THR A 105 -20.68 20.67 -4.21
CA THR A 105 -21.81 20.31 -5.06
C THR A 105 -21.47 19.08 -5.92
N PRO A 106 -22.47 18.35 -6.44
CA PRO A 106 -22.25 17.25 -7.39
C PRO A 106 -21.44 17.66 -8.63
N ASP A 107 -21.62 18.88 -9.13
CA ASP A 107 -20.82 19.40 -10.26
C ASP A 107 -19.34 19.56 -9.91
N MET A 108 -19.02 19.99 -8.68
CA MET A 108 -17.62 20.09 -8.22
C MET A 108 -17.00 18.71 -8.04
N VAL A 109 -17.75 17.73 -7.54
CA VAL A 109 -17.34 16.33 -7.45
C VAL A 109 -17.05 15.76 -8.83
N LYS A 110 -17.95 15.98 -9.79
CA LYS A 110 -17.77 15.60 -11.19
C LYS A 110 -16.48 16.21 -11.77
N ALA A 111 -16.29 17.51 -11.61
CA ALA A 111 -15.09 18.21 -12.13
C ALA A 111 -13.78 17.64 -11.55
N SER A 112 -13.79 17.30 -10.26
CA SER A 112 -12.63 16.66 -9.60
C SER A 112 -12.33 15.29 -10.19
N ILE A 113 -13.34 14.43 -10.36
CA ILE A 113 -13.18 13.08 -10.91
C ILE A 113 -12.76 13.12 -12.38
N GLU A 114 -13.38 14.01 -13.19
CA GLU A 114 -13.01 14.21 -14.59
C GLU A 114 -11.55 14.68 -14.73
N ARG A 115 -11.09 15.59 -13.83
CA ARG A 115 -9.68 15.98 -13.75
C ARG A 115 -8.78 14.78 -13.47
N THR A 116 -9.15 13.93 -12.55
CA THR A 116 -8.37 12.72 -12.21
C THR A 116 -8.28 11.79 -13.41
N ILE A 117 -9.39 11.53 -14.11
CA ILE A 117 -9.40 10.68 -15.31
C ILE A 117 -8.54 11.29 -16.43
N ALA A 118 -8.55 12.61 -16.59
CA ALA A 118 -7.79 13.29 -17.63
C ALA A 118 -6.28 13.30 -17.39
N ASN A 119 -5.85 13.46 -16.14
CA ASN A 119 -4.45 13.72 -15.79
C ASN A 119 -3.70 12.50 -15.20
N SER A 120 -4.39 11.58 -14.55
CA SER A 120 -3.77 10.38 -13.99
C SER A 120 -3.75 9.25 -15.03
N LYS A 121 -2.56 8.87 -15.49
CA LYS A 121 -2.40 7.71 -16.40
C LYS A 121 -2.94 6.42 -15.78
N ARG A 122 -2.73 6.22 -14.48
CA ARG A 122 -3.21 5.06 -13.73
C ARG A 122 -4.73 4.97 -13.70
N SER A 123 -5.39 6.11 -13.43
CA SER A 123 -6.85 6.16 -13.29
C SER A 123 -7.57 6.08 -14.63
N LYS A 124 -7.02 6.67 -15.68
CA LYS A 124 -7.59 6.64 -17.03
C LYS A 124 -7.76 5.21 -17.57
N ASP A 125 -6.74 4.39 -17.40
CA ASP A 125 -6.76 3.00 -17.89
C ASP A 125 -7.62 2.09 -17.01
N ALA A 126 -7.83 2.50 -15.77
CA ALA A 126 -8.54 1.73 -14.75
C ALA A 126 -10.06 1.88 -14.85
N ILE A 127 -10.53 3.10 -15.10
CA ILE A 127 -11.96 3.42 -15.14
C ILE A 127 -12.33 3.83 -16.57
N LYS A 128 -12.97 2.93 -17.30
CA LYS A 128 -13.40 3.18 -18.67
C LYS A 128 -14.75 3.90 -18.68
N ILE A 129 -14.72 5.20 -18.35
CA ILE A 129 -15.90 6.06 -18.28
C ILE A 129 -16.28 6.58 -19.67
N GLU A 130 -17.54 6.40 -20.06
CA GLU A 130 -18.17 7.05 -21.23
C GLU A 130 -18.61 8.47 -20.86
N SER A 131 -19.32 8.62 -19.73
CA SER A 131 -19.82 9.92 -19.28
C SER A 131 -20.05 9.96 -17.76
N ILE A 132 -19.98 11.17 -17.21
CA ILE A 132 -20.41 11.48 -15.84
C ILE A 132 -21.45 12.59 -15.95
N THR A 133 -22.66 12.37 -15.43
CA THR A 133 -23.75 13.35 -15.45
C THR A 133 -24.26 13.62 -14.05
N VAL A 134 -24.79 14.83 -13.84
CA VAL A 134 -25.41 15.24 -12.58
C VAL A 134 -26.92 15.26 -12.78
N ASP A 135 -27.64 14.63 -11.86
CA ASP A 135 -29.11 14.66 -11.77
C ASP A 135 -29.51 14.96 -10.31
N GLY A 136 -29.79 16.23 -10.05
CA GLY A 136 -30.02 16.73 -8.70
C GLY A 136 -28.80 16.49 -7.80
N GLN A 137 -28.96 15.73 -6.72
CA GLN A 137 -27.87 15.37 -5.81
C GLN A 137 -27.14 14.08 -6.23
N ASN A 138 -27.51 13.49 -7.37
CA ASN A 138 -26.91 12.26 -7.83
C ASN A 138 -25.83 12.50 -8.88
N LEU A 139 -24.75 11.72 -8.79
CA LEU A 139 -23.72 11.59 -9.80
C LEU A 139 -23.92 10.24 -10.50
N ILE A 140 -24.13 10.27 -11.82
CA ILE A 140 -24.39 9.08 -12.62
C ILE A 140 -23.17 8.84 -13.50
N PHE A 141 -22.53 7.68 -13.32
CA PHE A 141 -21.43 7.20 -14.14
C PHE A 141 -21.93 6.22 -15.17
N LYS A 142 -21.59 6.44 -16.43
CA LYS A 142 -21.78 5.47 -17.49
C LYS A 142 -20.42 5.00 -18.00
N THR A 143 -20.22 3.69 -18.03
CA THR A 143 -18.99 3.04 -18.47
C THR A 143 -19.10 2.56 -19.91
N THR A 144 -17.98 2.46 -20.63
CA THR A 144 -17.94 1.93 -22.01
C THR A 144 -18.07 0.41 -22.08
N GLU A 145 -17.86 -0.26 -20.97
CA GLU A 145 -17.99 -1.71 -20.79
C GLU A 145 -18.48 -2.01 -19.37
N PRO A 146 -19.08 -3.18 -19.09
CA PRO A 146 -19.50 -3.54 -17.73
C PRO A 146 -18.36 -3.40 -16.72
N ASN A 147 -18.64 -2.75 -15.59
CA ASN A 147 -17.66 -2.52 -14.54
C ASN A 147 -18.26 -2.78 -13.15
N ALA A 148 -18.19 -4.02 -12.69
CA ALA A 148 -18.66 -4.41 -11.36
C ALA A 148 -17.75 -3.93 -10.22
N HIS A 149 -16.58 -3.38 -10.53
CA HIS A 149 -15.59 -2.91 -9.54
C HIS A 149 -15.47 -1.37 -9.47
N LEU A 150 -16.35 -0.61 -10.14
CA LEU A 150 -16.28 0.85 -10.17
C LEU A 150 -16.30 1.48 -8.77
N LEU A 151 -17.14 0.98 -7.86
CA LEU A 151 -17.16 1.44 -6.47
C LEU A 151 -15.78 1.30 -5.81
N ALA A 152 -15.16 0.14 -6.00
CA ALA A 152 -13.81 -0.12 -5.51
C ALA A 152 -12.79 0.86 -6.11
N ASP A 153 -12.85 1.08 -7.39
CA ASP A 153 -11.96 2.00 -8.09
C ASP A 153 -12.05 3.43 -7.55
N LEU A 154 -13.27 3.90 -7.25
CA LEU A 154 -13.52 5.25 -6.74
C LEU A 154 -13.11 5.44 -5.26
N THR A 155 -12.69 4.40 -4.54
CA THR A 155 -12.09 4.53 -3.21
C THR A 155 -10.56 4.64 -3.25
N GLU A 156 -9.95 4.49 -4.43
CA GLU A 156 -8.51 4.67 -4.59
C GLU A 156 -8.14 6.14 -4.34
N PRO A 157 -7.08 6.44 -3.56
CA PRO A 157 -6.74 7.80 -3.17
C PRO A 157 -6.59 8.81 -4.31
N ALA A 158 -6.26 8.38 -5.53
CA ALA A 158 -6.22 9.26 -6.70
C ALA A 158 -7.56 9.95 -6.98
N PHE A 159 -8.68 9.38 -6.50
CA PHE A 159 -10.04 9.95 -6.61
C PHE A 159 -10.46 10.81 -5.42
N VAL A 160 -9.50 11.29 -4.63
CA VAL A 160 -9.75 12.33 -3.62
C VAL A 160 -10.40 13.54 -4.27
N ILE A 161 -11.47 14.04 -3.66
CA ILE A 161 -12.22 15.18 -4.18
C ILE A 161 -11.54 16.48 -3.81
N VAL A 162 -11.27 17.29 -4.83
CA VAL A 162 -10.59 18.59 -4.76
C VAL A 162 -11.52 19.68 -5.29
N ASP A 163 -11.53 20.85 -4.67
CA ASP A 163 -12.08 22.06 -5.29
C ASP A 163 -11.16 22.52 -6.42
N VAL A 164 -11.43 22.05 -7.62
CA VAL A 164 -10.60 22.33 -8.82
C VAL A 164 -10.64 23.80 -9.20
N ALA A 165 -11.76 24.48 -9.00
CA ALA A 165 -11.97 25.87 -9.40
C ALA A 165 -11.14 26.85 -8.56
N ASP A 166 -11.12 26.65 -7.24
CA ASP A 166 -10.49 27.56 -6.29
C ASP A 166 -9.06 27.15 -5.89
N THR A 167 -8.64 25.91 -6.14
CA THR A 167 -7.26 25.48 -5.91
C THR A 167 -6.29 26.17 -6.89
N LYS A 168 -5.41 27.02 -6.38
CA LYS A 168 -4.41 27.76 -7.16
C LYS A 168 -3.06 27.05 -7.25
N ASP A 169 -2.73 26.25 -6.24
CA ASP A 169 -1.50 25.46 -6.16
C ASP A 169 -1.86 24.02 -5.80
N MET A 170 -2.05 23.20 -6.82
CA MET A 170 -2.46 21.80 -6.66
C MET A 170 -1.35 20.94 -6.05
N GLU A 171 -0.09 21.29 -6.32
CA GLU A 171 1.06 20.54 -5.85
C GLU A 171 1.37 20.76 -4.36
N ASN A 172 1.02 21.93 -3.79
CA ASN A 172 1.41 22.24 -2.42
C ASN A 172 0.24 22.55 -1.48
N ALA A 173 -0.89 22.99 -2.01
CA ALA A 173 -2.04 23.45 -1.23
C ALA A 173 -3.39 23.12 -1.88
N PRO A 174 -3.67 21.83 -2.19
CA PRO A 174 -4.98 21.44 -2.70
C PRO A 174 -6.07 21.73 -1.66
N ILE A 175 -7.22 22.22 -2.13
CA ILE A 175 -8.39 22.49 -1.30
C ILE A 175 -9.24 21.22 -1.25
N LEU A 176 -9.33 20.61 -0.08
CA LEU A 176 -9.88 19.28 0.17
C LEU A 176 -11.05 19.35 1.17
N THR A 177 -11.58 18.19 1.59
CA THR A 177 -12.77 18.08 2.45
C THR A 177 -12.51 17.46 3.81
N GLY A 178 -11.37 16.80 4.01
CA GLY A 178 -11.09 15.96 5.18
C GLY A 178 -11.06 16.68 6.53
N PRO A 179 -10.93 15.93 7.66
CA PRO A 179 -10.95 16.49 9.01
C PRO A 179 -9.78 17.42 9.31
N TYR A 180 -8.69 17.35 8.56
CA TYR A 180 -7.50 18.19 8.76
C TYR A 180 -7.13 18.95 7.49
N LYS A 181 -6.98 20.27 7.63
CA LYS A 181 -6.65 21.20 6.55
C LYS A 181 -5.15 21.48 6.50
N ILE A 182 -4.55 21.36 5.32
CA ILE A 182 -3.14 21.68 5.09
C ILE A 182 -2.93 23.20 5.20
N VAL A 183 -1.99 23.60 6.07
CA VAL A 183 -1.63 25.03 6.27
C VAL A 183 -0.21 25.33 5.81
N LYS A 184 0.66 24.30 5.76
CA LYS A 184 2.02 24.43 5.25
C LYS A 184 2.49 23.10 4.69
N HIS A 185 3.15 23.13 3.54
CA HIS A 185 3.86 22.01 2.96
C HIS A 185 5.31 22.38 2.66
N THR A 186 6.24 21.61 3.22
CA THR A 186 7.65 21.65 2.87
C THR A 186 7.98 20.34 2.18
N LYS A 187 8.23 20.41 0.85
CA LYS A 187 8.37 19.25 -0.02
C LYS A 187 9.36 18.23 0.54
N GLN A 188 8.93 16.97 0.63
CA GLN A 188 9.69 15.82 1.14
C GLN A 188 10.17 15.92 2.60
N GLU A 189 9.72 16.93 3.36
CA GLU A 189 10.14 17.15 4.74
C GLU A 189 8.95 17.09 5.72
N GLU A 190 8.00 18.03 5.58
CA GLU A 190 6.96 18.25 6.59
C GLU A 190 5.67 18.79 5.99
N ILE A 191 4.54 18.34 6.54
CA ILE A 191 3.21 18.90 6.31
C ILE A 191 2.62 19.31 7.65
N GLN A 192 2.18 20.58 7.77
CA GLN A 192 1.46 21.09 8.94
C GLN A 192 -0.02 21.20 8.60
N LEU A 193 -0.86 20.73 9.52
CA LEU A 193 -2.30 20.75 9.37
C LEU A 193 -2.97 21.36 10.60
N GLU A 194 -4.12 21.98 10.37
CA GLU A 194 -5.04 22.45 11.41
C GLU A 194 -6.39 21.74 11.31
N GLN A 195 -7.14 21.78 12.40
CA GLN A 195 -8.50 21.25 12.47
C GLN A 195 -9.41 21.90 11.42
N HIS A 196 -10.13 21.11 10.63
CA HIS A 196 -11.24 21.60 9.82
C HIS A 196 -12.49 21.74 10.70
N LYS A 197 -12.71 22.93 11.24
CA LYS A 197 -13.76 23.21 12.24
C LYS A 197 -15.20 22.96 11.74
N GLU A 198 -15.40 23.06 10.43
CA GLU A 198 -16.70 22.83 9.78
C GLU A 198 -16.76 21.46 9.09
N TYR A 199 -15.96 20.51 9.57
CA TYR A 199 -15.92 19.16 9.01
C TYR A 199 -17.30 18.47 9.17
N TRP A 200 -17.81 17.92 8.09
CA TRP A 200 -19.14 17.31 8.01
C TRP A 200 -19.31 16.12 8.96
N GLY A 201 -18.23 15.37 9.23
CA GLY A 201 -18.24 14.20 10.12
C GLY A 201 -18.16 14.52 11.62
N GLY A 202 -18.28 15.80 12.01
CA GLY A 202 -18.18 16.28 13.39
C GLY A 202 -16.80 16.86 13.73
N THR A 203 -16.61 17.28 14.95
CA THR A 203 -15.38 17.96 15.40
C THR A 203 -14.20 17.01 15.45
N PRO A 204 -13.11 17.23 14.68
CA PRO A 204 -11.90 16.43 14.79
C PRO A 204 -11.24 16.56 16.15
N GLY A 205 -10.59 15.49 16.61
CA GLY A 205 -10.04 15.40 17.97
C GLY A 205 -8.72 16.15 18.20
N LEU A 206 -8.00 16.54 17.14
CA LEU A 206 -6.76 17.31 17.21
C LEU A 206 -7.00 18.74 16.73
N ASP A 207 -6.38 19.72 17.38
CA ASP A 207 -6.37 21.11 16.92
C ASP A 207 -5.34 21.31 15.79
N THR A 208 -4.19 20.64 15.91
CA THR A 208 -3.10 20.69 14.92
C THR A 208 -2.40 19.33 14.79
N LEU A 209 -1.86 19.08 13.61
CA LEU A 209 -1.08 17.89 13.31
C LEU A 209 0.18 18.30 12.52
N THR A 210 1.35 17.80 12.94
CA THR A 210 2.59 17.93 12.18
C THR A 210 2.99 16.56 11.66
N VAL A 211 3.14 16.42 10.36
CA VAL A 211 3.53 15.17 9.70
C VAL A 211 4.94 15.32 9.14
N LYS A 212 5.83 14.42 9.52
CA LYS A 212 7.23 14.40 9.08
C LYS A 212 7.49 13.21 8.17
N ASN A 213 8.25 13.44 7.10
CA ASN A 213 8.75 12.35 6.26
C ASN A 213 9.98 11.72 6.91
N ILE A 214 9.86 10.48 7.40
CA ILE A 214 10.95 9.76 8.05
C ILE A 214 11.03 8.36 7.43
N GLU A 215 11.70 8.24 6.30
CA GLU A 215 11.75 7.00 5.52
C GLU A 215 12.48 5.86 6.23
N ASP A 216 13.56 6.19 6.94
CA ASP A 216 14.36 5.21 7.65
C ASP A 216 13.64 4.68 8.90
N ASN A 217 13.49 3.36 9.00
CA ASN A 217 12.76 2.71 10.10
C ASN A 217 13.36 3.02 11.47
N SER A 218 14.70 3.00 11.60
CA SER A 218 15.37 3.26 12.88
C SER A 218 15.24 4.72 13.29
N LYS A 219 15.38 5.67 12.35
CA LYS A 219 15.15 7.10 12.62
C LYS A 219 13.70 7.35 13.03
N ARG A 220 12.73 6.68 12.39
CA ARG A 220 11.31 6.81 12.73
C ARG A 220 11.02 6.25 14.14
N ALA A 221 11.62 5.10 14.49
CA ALA A 221 11.55 4.56 15.85
C ALA A 221 12.16 5.52 16.88
N MET A 222 13.34 6.10 16.59
CA MET A 222 13.99 7.07 17.47
C MET A 222 13.17 8.35 17.64
N ALA A 223 12.51 8.85 16.58
CA ALA A 223 11.66 10.03 16.65
C ALA A 223 10.47 9.83 17.62
N LEU A 224 9.87 8.63 17.65
CA LEU A 224 8.84 8.29 18.62
C LEU A 224 9.41 8.20 20.06
N GLN A 225 10.56 7.55 20.23
CA GLN A 225 11.21 7.41 21.55
C GLN A 225 11.65 8.76 22.14
N SER A 226 12.14 9.68 21.30
CA SER A 226 12.53 11.04 21.70
C SER A 226 11.35 11.98 21.88
N LYS A 227 10.12 11.53 21.60
CA LYS A 227 8.88 12.34 21.62
C LYS A 227 8.87 13.47 20.57
N GLU A 228 9.64 13.34 19.52
CA GLU A 228 9.60 14.24 18.37
C GLU A 228 8.29 14.04 17.58
N VAL A 229 7.79 12.81 17.56
CA VAL A 229 6.47 12.45 17.03
C VAL A 229 5.72 11.57 18.06
N ASP A 230 4.40 11.50 17.92
CA ASP A 230 3.51 10.74 18.79
C ASP A 230 3.03 9.43 18.15
N ILE A 231 3.07 9.38 16.82
CA ILE A 231 2.54 8.28 16.00
C ILE A 231 3.58 7.94 14.94
N ILE A 232 3.83 6.66 14.73
CA ILE A 232 4.62 6.17 13.59
C ILE A 232 3.93 5.00 12.91
N GLN A 233 4.21 4.81 11.63
CA GLN A 233 3.66 3.73 10.81
C GLN A 233 4.80 2.84 10.28
N LYS A 234 4.49 1.56 10.01
CA LYS A 234 5.43 0.55 9.47
C LYS A 234 6.69 0.38 10.32
N VAL A 235 6.56 -0.36 11.40
CA VAL A 235 7.69 -0.78 12.22
C VAL A 235 8.23 -2.10 11.69
N ASP A 236 9.52 -2.15 11.38
CA ASP A 236 10.20 -3.36 10.94
C ASP A 236 10.53 -4.31 12.10
N GLY A 237 10.95 -5.55 11.78
CA GLY A 237 11.28 -6.55 12.77
C GLY A 237 12.43 -6.17 13.69
N ALA A 238 13.39 -5.39 13.23
CA ALA A 238 14.54 -4.95 14.02
C ALA A 238 14.15 -3.97 15.12
N ASN A 239 13.14 -3.14 14.87
CA ASN A 239 12.69 -2.09 15.79
C ASN A 239 11.42 -2.47 16.57
N ARG A 240 10.69 -3.52 16.18
CA ARG A 240 9.41 -3.91 16.78
C ARG A 240 9.51 -4.14 18.31
N GLY A 241 10.53 -4.84 18.77
CA GLY A 241 10.76 -5.11 20.20
C GLY A 241 10.93 -3.87 21.08
N LEU A 242 11.27 -2.70 20.49
CA LEU A 242 11.37 -1.44 21.24
C LEU A 242 10.01 -0.96 21.75
N PHE A 243 8.93 -1.43 21.16
CA PHE A 243 7.56 -0.94 21.40
C PHE A 243 6.66 -1.99 22.06
N GLU A 244 7.17 -3.19 22.33
CA GLU A 244 6.46 -4.26 23.05
C GLU A 244 6.51 -4.06 24.56
N ASN A 245 6.14 -2.87 25.04
CA ASN A 245 6.15 -2.51 26.44
C ASN A 245 4.98 -1.58 26.80
N LYS A 246 4.85 -1.24 28.09
CA LYS A 246 3.73 -0.44 28.63
C LYS A 246 3.73 1.04 28.20
N ASP A 247 4.81 1.55 27.62
CA ASP A 247 4.96 2.98 27.32
C ASP A 247 4.41 3.34 25.94
N TYR A 248 4.10 2.33 25.13
CA TYR A 248 3.58 2.49 23.76
C TYR A 248 2.32 1.65 23.55
N ASN A 249 1.55 2.00 22.51
CA ASN A 249 0.51 1.15 21.93
C ASN A 249 1.05 0.65 20.58
N LEU A 250 1.35 -0.65 20.50
CA LEU A 250 1.63 -1.32 19.24
C LEU A 250 0.32 -1.88 18.69
N LEU A 251 -0.19 -1.28 17.61
CA LEU A 251 -1.43 -1.64 16.94
C LEU A 251 -1.06 -2.38 15.65
N GLU A 252 -1.55 -3.58 15.49
CA GLU A 252 -1.23 -4.42 14.34
C GLU A 252 -2.50 -5.07 13.78
N VAL A 253 -2.56 -5.15 12.46
CA VAL A 253 -3.59 -5.87 11.71
C VAL A 253 -2.95 -6.53 10.49
N ALA A 254 -3.38 -7.72 10.14
CA ALA A 254 -2.91 -8.34 8.92
C ALA A 254 -3.28 -7.48 7.71
N GLY A 255 -2.29 -7.14 6.89
CA GLY A 255 -2.46 -6.30 5.72
C GLY A 255 -3.07 -7.07 4.54
N VAL A 256 -3.46 -6.32 3.51
CA VAL A 256 -3.97 -6.88 2.23
C VAL A 256 -2.90 -6.92 1.14
N ARG A 257 -1.65 -6.74 1.49
CA ARG A 257 -0.52 -6.78 0.55
C ARG A 257 0.05 -8.18 0.48
N THR A 258 0.45 -8.61 -0.72
CA THR A 258 1.19 -9.86 -0.93
C THR A 258 2.57 -9.55 -1.47
N HIS A 259 3.59 -10.07 -0.81
CA HIS A 259 4.95 -10.15 -1.34
C HIS A 259 5.11 -11.47 -2.09
N MET A 260 5.62 -11.38 -3.33
CA MET A 260 5.76 -12.54 -4.20
C MET A 260 6.99 -12.41 -5.09
N LEU A 261 7.44 -13.52 -5.66
CA LEU A 261 8.35 -13.51 -6.81
C LEU A 261 7.54 -13.71 -8.08
N GLN A 262 7.60 -12.74 -8.99
CA GLN A 262 7.22 -12.98 -10.37
C GLN A 262 8.27 -13.88 -11.02
N ILE A 263 7.82 -14.75 -11.90
CA ILE A 263 8.62 -15.82 -12.51
C ILE A 263 8.71 -15.58 -14.01
N ASN A 264 9.90 -15.63 -14.56
CA ASN A 264 10.11 -15.57 -16.00
C ASN A 264 9.77 -16.93 -16.64
N MET A 265 8.64 -17.00 -17.31
CA MET A 265 8.14 -18.20 -18.01
C MET A 265 8.46 -18.22 -19.51
N LYS A 266 9.22 -17.23 -20.00
CA LYS A 266 9.62 -17.13 -21.40
C LYS A 266 10.47 -18.31 -21.80
N GLU A 267 10.42 -18.64 -23.08
CA GLU A 267 11.30 -19.66 -23.66
C GLU A 267 12.77 -19.35 -23.38
N GLY A 268 13.54 -20.36 -22.99
CA GLY A 268 14.96 -20.21 -22.57
C GLY A 268 15.15 -20.01 -21.08
N SER A 269 14.12 -19.62 -20.30
CA SER A 269 14.21 -19.60 -18.84
C SER A 269 14.10 -21.02 -18.26
N PRO A 270 14.91 -21.40 -17.27
CA PRO A 270 14.72 -22.67 -16.56
C PRO A 270 13.32 -22.83 -15.97
N LEU A 271 12.69 -21.70 -15.58
CA LEU A 271 11.36 -21.64 -14.99
C LEU A 271 10.22 -21.67 -16.04
N ALA A 272 10.54 -21.73 -17.35
CA ALA A 272 9.56 -22.07 -18.38
C ALA A 272 9.04 -23.51 -18.21
N ASN A 273 9.88 -24.41 -17.69
CA ASN A 273 9.48 -25.78 -17.38
C ASN A 273 8.60 -25.83 -16.10
N THR A 274 7.38 -26.36 -16.22
CA THR A 274 6.40 -26.41 -15.13
C THR A 274 6.86 -27.25 -13.94
N MET A 275 7.60 -28.34 -14.18
CA MET A 275 8.12 -29.21 -13.10
C MET A 275 9.23 -28.49 -12.33
N VAL A 276 10.11 -27.74 -13.02
CA VAL A 276 11.16 -26.93 -12.37
C VAL A 276 10.52 -25.81 -11.55
N ARG A 277 9.51 -25.09 -12.10
CA ARG A 277 8.78 -24.07 -11.33
C ARG A 277 8.16 -24.62 -10.05
N ALA A 278 7.48 -25.76 -10.16
CA ALA A 278 6.85 -26.40 -9.01
C ALA A 278 7.91 -26.86 -7.99
N ALA A 279 9.03 -27.41 -8.44
CA ALA A 279 10.12 -27.83 -7.55
C ALA A 279 10.69 -26.67 -6.77
N ILE A 280 10.94 -25.51 -7.42
CA ILE A 280 11.43 -24.31 -6.74
C ILE A 280 10.43 -23.83 -5.68
N SER A 281 9.12 -23.86 -5.97
CA SER A 281 8.08 -23.51 -4.98
C SER A 281 8.18 -24.41 -3.73
N TYR A 282 8.35 -25.71 -3.90
CA TYR A 282 8.52 -26.66 -2.79
C TYR A 282 9.86 -26.55 -2.03
N MET A 283 10.81 -25.81 -2.55
CA MET A 283 12.09 -25.57 -1.85
C MET A 283 12.05 -24.37 -0.91
N ILE A 284 11.09 -23.46 -1.06
CA ILE A 284 10.97 -22.25 -0.24
C ILE A 284 10.38 -22.59 1.13
N ASP A 285 11.05 -22.18 2.20
CA ASP A 285 10.56 -22.27 3.58
C ASP A 285 9.74 -21.02 3.93
N TYR A 286 8.46 -21.02 3.59
CA TYR A 286 7.54 -19.90 3.80
C TYR A 286 7.37 -19.52 5.27
N GLU A 287 7.33 -20.51 6.19
CA GLU A 287 7.24 -20.31 7.62
C GLU A 287 8.53 -19.67 8.18
N GLY A 288 9.67 -20.24 7.82
CA GLY A 288 10.96 -19.69 8.20
C GLY A 288 11.23 -18.32 7.64
N LEU A 289 10.72 -18.01 6.42
CA LEU A 289 10.81 -16.69 5.82
C LEU A 289 10.01 -15.65 6.62
N ALA A 290 8.75 -15.93 6.93
CA ALA A 290 7.93 -15.03 7.73
C ALA A 290 8.52 -14.79 9.13
N LYS A 291 9.09 -15.84 9.75
CA LYS A 291 9.80 -15.74 11.03
C LYS A 291 11.07 -14.89 10.95
N ALA A 292 11.86 -15.05 9.87
CA ALA A 292 13.09 -14.29 9.67
C ALA A 292 12.86 -12.79 9.54
N LEU A 293 11.71 -12.37 9.00
CA LEU A 293 11.31 -10.96 8.89
C LEU A 293 11.08 -10.31 10.26
N GLY A 294 10.69 -11.07 11.30
CA GLY A 294 10.57 -10.59 12.68
C GLY A 294 9.51 -9.53 12.96
N ASN A 295 8.66 -9.20 11.97
CA ASN A 295 7.67 -8.13 12.03
C ASN A 295 6.22 -8.63 12.08
N GLY A 296 6.00 -9.88 12.48
CA GLY A 296 4.68 -10.49 12.52
C GLY A 296 4.11 -10.88 11.16
N ALA A 297 4.93 -10.89 10.10
CA ALA A 297 4.51 -11.33 8.77
C ALA A 297 3.86 -12.71 8.80
N ILE A 298 2.81 -12.89 8.02
CA ILE A 298 2.07 -14.15 7.89
C ILE A 298 2.69 -14.94 6.73
N PRO A 299 2.97 -16.26 6.90
CA PRO A 299 3.47 -17.09 5.81
C PRO A 299 2.56 -17.05 4.59
N GLY A 300 3.16 -17.05 3.40
CA GLY A 300 2.45 -16.97 2.13
C GLY A 300 1.81 -18.30 1.68
N GLY A 301 1.83 -18.53 0.37
CA GLY A 301 1.36 -19.76 -0.26
C GLY A 301 0.16 -19.59 -1.18
N ALA A 302 -0.46 -18.41 -1.22
CA ALA A 302 -1.60 -18.08 -2.08
C ALA A 302 -1.56 -16.61 -2.54
N PRO A 303 -2.30 -16.23 -3.61
CA PRO A 303 -2.37 -14.86 -4.09
C PRO A 303 -2.84 -13.83 -3.06
N PHE A 304 -3.80 -14.20 -2.21
CA PHE A 304 -4.41 -13.30 -1.23
C PHE A 304 -4.15 -13.75 0.20
N PRO A 305 -3.99 -12.79 1.15
CA PRO A 305 -3.84 -13.10 2.57
C PRO A 305 -5.13 -13.69 3.17
N PRO A 306 -5.04 -14.37 4.32
CA PRO A 306 -6.22 -14.90 5.04
C PRO A 306 -7.28 -13.82 5.32
N THR A 307 -6.83 -12.61 5.66
CA THR A 307 -7.67 -11.43 5.97
C THR A 307 -8.50 -10.91 4.80
N ALA A 308 -8.13 -11.25 3.57
CA ALA A 308 -8.91 -10.88 2.39
C ALA A 308 -10.30 -11.54 2.35
N ASN A 309 -10.54 -12.57 3.16
CA ASN A 309 -11.78 -13.36 3.16
C ASN A 309 -12.16 -13.92 1.78
N LEU A 310 -11.15 -14.25 0.97
CA LEU A 310 -11.28 -14.80 -0.39
C LEU A 310 -11.00 -16.31 -0.45
N GLY A 311 -11.16 -16.99 0.70
CA GLY A 311 -11.13 -18.45 0.77
C GLY A 311 -9.75 -19.04 1.02
N PHE A 312 -8.78 -18.29 1.52
CA PHE A 312 -7.43 -18.77 1.82
C PHE A 312 -7.40 -20.14 2.53
N ASP A 313 -8.19 -20.31 3.61
CA ASP A 313 -8.20 -21.54 4.40
C ASP A 313 -8.79 -22.74 3.63
N SER A 314 -9.64 -22.48 2.64
CA SER A 314 -10.29 -23.51 1.81
C SER A 314 -9.50 -23.86 0.53
N LEU A 315 -8.36 -23.22 0.25
CA LEU A 315 -7.51 -23.55 -0.89
C LEU A 315 -6.78 -24.87 -0.63
N PRO A 316 -6.93 -25.90 -1.49
CA PRO A 316 -6.45 -27.25 -1.19
C PRO A 316 -4.93 -27.41 -1.33
N ASN A 317 -4.30 -26.61 -2.18
CA ASN A 317 -2.90 -26.84 -2.60
C ASN A 317 -2.04 -25.58 -2.44
N LYS A 318 -2.20 -24.85 -1.31
CA LYS A 318 -1.32 -23.70 -1.03
C LYS A 318 0.15 -24.08 -1.16
N GLN A 319 0.96 -23.17 -1.68
CA GLN A 319 2.40 -23.36 -1.75
C GLN A 319 2.97 -23.58 -0.34
N HIS A 320 3.83 -24.56 -0.19
CA HIS A 320 4.47 -24.95 1.07
C HIS A 320 5.79 -25.65 0.77
N GLN A 321 6.65 -25.79 1.77
CA GLN A 321 7.90 -26.51 1.62
C GLN A 321 7.67 -28.05 1.62
N ASP A 322 8.22 -28.72 0.60
CA ASP A 322 8.33 -30.18 0.49
C ASP A 322 9.56 -30.55 -0.34
N LEU A 323 10.69 -30.74 0.32
CA LEU A 323 11.97 -31.03 -0.35
C LEU A 323 11.96 -32.40 -1.08
N ALA A 324 11.18 -33.37 -0.59
CA ALA A 324 11.07 -34.68 -1.24
C ALA A 324 10.32 -34.54 -2.58
N LYS A 325 9.22 -33.77 -2.59
CA LYS A 325 8.47 -33.48 -3.79
C LYS A 325 9.28 -32.65 -4.80
N ALA A 326 10.06 -31.70 -4.31
CA ALA A 326 10.97 -30.91 -5.14
C ALA A 326 12.01 -31.80 -5.86
N ASP A 327 12.63 -32.74 -5.14
CA ASP A 327 13.60 -33.69 -5.70
C ASP A 327 12.95 -34.60 -6.78
N GLU A 328 11.75 -35.13 -6.48
CA GLU A 328 10.98 -35.91 -7.46
C GLU A 328 10.74 -35.14 -8.76
N LEU A 329 10.26 -33.89 -8.65
CA LEU A 329 9.94 -33.06 -9.82
C LEU A 329 11.16 -32.70 -10.64
N LEU A 330 12.30 -32.39 -10.00
CA LEU A 330 13.54 -32.09 -10.72
C LEU A 330 14.07 -33.32 -11.45
N LYS A 331 13.97 -34.51 -10.86
CA LYS A 331 14.32 -35.77 -11.53
C LYS A 331 13.42 -36.03 -12.75
N GLN A 332 12.12 -35.80 -12.64
CA GLN A 332 11.18 -35.88 -13.76
C GLN A 332 11.49 -34.86 -14.87
N ALA A 333 12.02 -33.66 -14.50
CA ALA A 333 12.47 -32.62 -15.43
C ALA A 333 13.84 -32.94 -16.07
N GLY A 334 14.47 -34.06 -15.70
CA GLY A 334 15.73 -34.53 -16.23
C GLY A 334 16.98 -34.01 -15.53
N TYR A 335 16.81 -33.46 -14.30
CA TYR A 335 17.95 -33.08 -13.46
C TYR A 335 18.42 -34.26 -12.60
N THR A 336 19.73 -34.30 -12.36
CA THR A 336 20.36 -35.23 -11.41
C THR A 336 21.13 -34.41 -10.37
N LYS A 337 21.24 -34.96 -9.14
CA LYS A 337 21.98 -34.27 -8.09
C LYS A 337 23.45 -34.76 -8.12
N GLU A 338 24.37 -33.88 -8.50
CA GLU A 338 25.82 -34.12 -8.50
C GLU A 338 26.44 -33.40 -7.30
N GLY A 339 26.84 -34.18 -6.29
CA GLY A 339 27.18 -33.61 -4.98
C GLY A 339 25.96 -32.95 -4.36
N ASP A 340 26.07 -31.65 -4.08
CA ASP A 340 24.99 -30.86 -3.47
C ASP A 340 24.21 -30.00 -4.49
N VAL A 341 24.43 -30.18 -5.82
CA VAL A 341 23.85 -29.32 -6.86
C VAL A 341 23.07 -30.14 -7.87
N TYR A 342 21.89 -29.66 -8.28
CA TYR A 342 21.14 -30.23 -9.40
C TYR A 342 21.74 -29.79 -10.74
N THR A 343 22.05 -30.77 -11.60
CA THR A 343 22.61 -30.57 -12.93
C THR A 343 21.76 -31.26 -14.00
N LYS A 344 21.77 -30.69 -15.20
CA LYS A 344 21.21 -31.28 -16.40
C LYS A 344 22.14 -31.01 -17.57
N ASP A 345 22.49 -32.05 -18.32
CA ASP A 345 23.46 -32.00 -19.43
C ASP A 345 24.80 -31.34 -19.00
N GLY A 346 25.26 -31.65 -17.77
CA GLY A 346 26.49 -31.12 -17.19
C GLY A 346 26.42 -29.64 -16.76
N GLN A 347 25.24 -29.02 -16.82
CA GLN A 347 25.05 -27.62 -16.40
C GLN A 347 24.25 -27.55 -15.10
N PRO A 348 24.67 -26.74 -14.10
CA PRO A 348 23.95 -26.57 -12.86
C PRO A 348 22.63 -25.83 -13.08
N LEU A 349 21.60 -26.18 -12.29
CA LEU A 349 20.38 -25.40 -12.21
C LEU A 349 20.70 -24.09 -11.51
N GLN A 350 20.77 -23.02 -12.30
CA GLN A 350 21.10 -21.68 -11.85
C GLN A 350 19.93 -20.71 -12.10
N LEU A 351 19.61 -19.93 -11.09
CA LEU A 351 18.57 -18.89 -11.13
C LEU A 351 19.21 -17.54 -10.85
N THR A 352 18.64 -16.48 -11.41
CA THR A 352 19.03 -15.09 -11.13
C THR A 352 17.80 -14.35 -10.60
N MET A 353 17.89 -13.86 -9.36
CA MET A 353 16.81 -13.14 -8.71
C MET A 353 17.07 -11.63 -8.72
N GLY A 354 16.17 -10.88 -9.36
CA GLY A 354 16.18 -9.42 -9.32
C GLY A 354 15.72 -8.92 -7.94
N VAL A 355 16.52 -8.06 -7.32
CA VAL A 355 16.25 -7.48 -6.00
C VAL A 355 16.32 -5.96 -6.07
N TRP A 356 15.39 -5.27 -5.42
CA TRP A 356 15.34 -3.82 -5.35
C TRP A 356 15.08 -3.36 -3.90
N GLY A 357 15.18 -2.07 -3.64
CA GLY A 357 14.99 -1.55 -2.28
C GLY A 357 16.17 -1.81 -1.34
N LYS A 358 15.99 -1.50 -0.07
CA LYS A 358 17.05 -1.59 0.96
C LYS A 358 16.96 -2.85 1.82
N ASP A 359 15.75 -3.42 1.97
CA ASP A 359 15.53 -4.63 2.77
C ASP A 359 15.84 -5.86 1.91
N THR A 360 16.78 -6.68 2.36
CA THR A 360 17.26 -7.88 1.64
C THR A 360 16.96 -9.18 2.36
N VAL A 361 16.39 -9.13 3.56
CA VAL A 361 16.18 -10.32 4.42
C VAL A 361 15.41 -11.42 3.68
N SER A 362 14.34 -11.07 2.98
CA SER A 362 13.53 -12.04 2.23
C SER A 362 14.32 -12.70 1.11
N TYR A 363 15.10 -11.94 0.36
CA TYR A 363 15.89 -12.45 -0.77
C TYR A 363 17.03 -13.35 -0.33
N GLU A 364 17.74 -12.95 0.73
CA GLU A 364 18.87 -13.71 1.30
C GLU A 364 18.38 -15.04 1.90
N LYS A 365 17.20 -15.02 2.57
CA LYS A 365 16.58 -16.24 3.10
C LYS A 365 16.22 -17.20 1.95
N ILE A 366 15.56 -16.72 0.90
CA ILE A 366 15.18 -17.56 -0.26
C ILE A 366 16.44 -18.09 -0.96
N GLN A 367 17.47 -17.25 -1.18
CA GLN A 367 18.75 -17.69 -1.73
C GLN A 367 19.36 -18.83 -0.90
N SER A 368 19.34 -18.68 0.43
CA SER A 368 19.86 -19.70 1.36
C SER A 368 19.08 -21.01 1.27
N ASP A 369 17.73 -20.93 1.22
CA ASP A 369 16.87 -22.13 1.12
C ASP A 369 17.13 -22.89 -0.17
N LEU A 370 17.13 -22.18 -1.31
CA LEU A 370 17.35 -22.79 -2.61
C LEU A 370 18.76 -23.37 -2.73
N LYS A 371 19.77 -22.69 -2.19
CA LYS A 371 21.15 -23.20 -2.16
C LYS A 371 21.25 -24.45 -1.31
N ALA A 372 20.65 -24.49 -0.13
CA ALA A 372 20.62 -25.68 0.72
C ALA A 372 19.88 -26.86 0.05
N ALA A 373 18.89 -26.58 -0.76
CA ALA A 373 18.18 -27.58 -1.56
C ALA A 373 18.97 -28.06 -2.79
N GLY A 374 20.00 -27.34 -3.22
CA GLY A 374 20.86 -27.72 -4.35
C GLY A 374 20.66 -26.90 -5.63
N VAL A 375 20.06 -25.71 -5.52
CA VAL A 375 19.87 -24.79 -6.63
C VAL A 375 20.73 -23.55 -6.43
N GLN A 376 21.51 -23.16 -7.44
CA GLN A 376 22.32 -21.95 -7.39
C GLN A 376 21.45 -20.72 -7.65
N VAL A 377 21.59 -19.67 -6.82
CA VAL A 377 20.84 -18.41 -6.97
C VAL A 377 21.78 -17.23 -6.87
N GLU A 378 21.83 -16.44 -7.92
CA GLU A 378 22.50 -15.14 -7.94
C GLU A 378 21.51 -14.03 -7.61
N LEU A 379 21.84 -13.14 -6.65
CA LEU A 379 21.07 -11.93 -6.39
C LEU A 379 21.61 -10.78 -7.25
N LYS A 380 20.77 -10.22 -8.10
CA LYS A 380 21.11 -9.10 -8.98
C LYS A 380 20.31 -7.86 -8.59
N ARG A 381 21.00 -6.83 -8.10
CA ARG A 381 20.35 -5.58 -7.72
C ARG A 381 19.90 -4.83 -8.97
N VAL A 382 18.64 -4.44 -8.98
CA VAL A 382 18.03 -3.57 -10.00
C VAL A 382 17.68 -2.21 -9.38
N GLN A 383 17.44 -1.19 -10.22
CA GLN A 383 17.23 0.19 -9.74
C GLN A 383 15.81 0.42 -9.21
N SER A 384 14.83 -0.24 -9.80
CA SER A 384 13.42 -0.10 -9.44
C SER A 384 12.67 -1.43 -9.55
N ALA A 385 11.46 -1.47 -8.98
CA ALA A 385 10.55 -2.60 -9.16
C ALA A 385 10.18 -2.81 -10.65
N ASP A 386 10.19 -1.75 -11.45
CA ASP A 386 9.88 -1.80 -12.88
C ASP A 386 10.96 -2.48 -13.71
N ASP A 387 12.20 -2.52 -13.21
CA ASP A 387 13.31 -3.23 -13.85
C ASP A 387 13.28 -4.74 -13.59
N VAL A 388 12.49 -5.18 -12.63
CA VAL A 388 12.28 -6.60 -12.33
C VAL A 388 11.47 -7.23 -13.48
N LEU A 389 12.12 -8.09 -14.27
CA LEU A 389 11.57 -8.73 -15.47
C LEU A 389 11.06 -7.74 -16.55
N GLY A 390 11.39 -6.46 -16.43
CA GLY A 390 10.84 -5.37 -17.24
C GLY A 390 11.63 -4.98 -18.50
N GLY A 391 12.60 -5.78 -18.91
CA GLY A 391 13.24 -5.59 -20.22
C GLY A 391 14.66 -5.03 -20.23
N ALA A 392 15.15 -4.36 -19.20
CA ALA A 392 16.54 -3.89 -19.14
C ALA A 392 17.51 -4.95 -18.59
N THR A 393 16.99 -6.05 -18.03
CA THR A 393 17.76 -7.13 -17.39
C THR A 393 17.25 -8.47 -17.93
N ASP A 394 17.62 -8.78 -19.16
CA ASP A 394 17.14 -9.94 -19.93
C ASP A 394 17.47 -11.33 -19.32
N ASN A 395 18.25 -11.38 -18.23
CA ASN A 395 18.73 -12.63 -17.64
C ASN A 395 18.10 -12.93 -16.26
N LEU A 396 17.09 -12.20 -15.82
CA LEU A 396 16.41 -12.53 -14.57
C LEU A 396 15.45 -13.70 -14.78
N THR A 397 15.56 -14.71 -13.90
CA THR A 397 14.62 -15.84 -13.89
C THR A 397 13.42 -15.59 -12.98
N MET A 398 13.58 -14.73 -11.99
CA MET A 398 12.52 -14.31 -11.04
C MET A 398 12.90 -12.97 -10.41
N GLY A 399 11.93 -12.32 -9.81
CA GLY A 399 12.18 -11.11 -9.05
C GLY A 399 11.01 -10.67 -8.20
N GLU A 400 11.31 -9.94 -7.13
CA GLU A 400 10.30 -9.50 -6.18
C GLU A 400 9.30 -8.55 -6.81
N ASN A 401 8.06 -8.79 -6.43
CA ASN A 401 6.98 -7.85 -6.59
C ASN A 401 6.15 -7.83 -5.29
N ASN A 402 5.67 -6.66 -4.90
CA ASN A 402 4.73 -6.53 -3.82
C ASN A 402 3.53 -5.71 -4.30
N TRP A 403 2.34 -6.20 -4.00
CA TRP A 403 1.11 -5.60 -4.50
C TRP A 403 0.05 -5.53 -3.39
N SER A 404 -0.68 -4.42 -3.33
CA SER A 404 -1.92 -4.36 -2.56
C SER A 404 -2.97 -5.16 -3.32
N THR A 405 -3.28 -6.35 -2.86
CA THR A 405 -4.11 -7.32 -3.60
C THR A 405 -5.58 -6.97 -3.60
N LEU A 406 -6.00 -6.22 -2.60
CA LEU A 406 -7.34 -5.66 -2.49
C LEU A 406 -7.22 -4.13 -2.55
N THR A 407 -6.98 -3.58 -3.72
CA THR A 407 -7.22 -2.16 -3.91
C THR A 407 -8.71 -1.96 -3.72
N SER A 408 -9.07 -1.37 -2.56
CA SER A 408 -10.46 -1.05 -2.25
C SER A 408 -11.41 -2.24 -2.19
N ASN A 409 -10.96 -3.37 -1.63
CA ASN A 409 -11.77 -4.56 -1.39
C ASN A 409 -12.20 -5.37 -2.63
N ASP A 410 -11.61 -5.12 -3.80
CA ASP A 410 -11.87 -5.91 -5.00
C ASP A 410 -10.60 -6.58 -5.53
N PRO A 411 -10.61 -7.91 -5.78
CA PRO A 411 -9.45 -8.66 -6.26
C PRO A 411 -9.16 -8.48 -7.74
N PHE A 412 -10.09 -7.92 -8.52
CA PHE A 412 -10.02 -7.90 -9.99
C PHE A 412 -8.76 -7.21 -10.52
N ARG A 413 -8.44 -6.01 -10.00
CA ARG A 413 -7.26 -5.26 -10.47
C ARG A 413 -5.95 -5.99 -10.28
N PHE A 414 -5.76 -6.60 -9.12
CA PHE A 414 -4.57 -7.39 -8.84
C PHE A 414 -4.45 -8.58 -9.79
N LEU A 415 -5.55 -9.34 -9.93
CA LEU A 415 -5.58 -10.54 -10.77
C LEU A 415 -5.42 -10.19 -12.25
N SER A 416 -6.15 -9.20 -12.75
CA SER A 416 -6.10 -8.82 -14.17
C SER A 416 -4.74 -8.19 -14.53
N ALA A 417 -4.20 -7.32 -13.70
CA ALA A 417 -2.92 -6.67 -14.00
C ALA A 417 -1.76 -7.65 -14.08
N LEU A 418 -1.68 -8.60 -13.13
CA LEU A 418 -0.50 -9.47 -12.98
C LEU A 418 -0.63 -10.82 -13.68
N PHE A 419 -1.85 -11.31 -13.95
CA PHE A 419 -2.05 -12.68 -14.41
C PHE A 419 -2.86 -12.81 -15.69
N ALA A 420 -3.53 -11.75 -16.18
CA ALA A 420 -4.14 -11.80 -17.49
C ALA A 420 -3.08 -11.82 -18.60
N THR A 421 -3.32 -12.60 -19.63
CA THR A 421 -2.39 -12.76 -20.74
C THR A 421 -2.11 -11.42 -21.44
N GLY A 422 -0.83 -11.11 -21.63
CA GLY A 422 -0.37 -9.94 -22.41
C GLY A 422 -0.47 -8.60 -21.68
N THR A 423 -0.85 -8.54 -20.41
CA THR A 423 -0.86 -7.30 -19.65
C THR A 423 0.56 -6.83 -19.30
N LYS A 424 0.75 -5.52 -19.21
CA LYS A 424 2.08 -4.90 -18.98
C LYS A 424 2.73 -5.32 -17.65
N ALA A 425 1.94 -5.51 -16.61
CA ALA A 425 2.46 -5.90 -15.30
C ALA A 425 2.70 -7.41 -15.16
N ASN A 426 2.17 -8.22 -16.07
CA ASN A 426 2.47 -9.65 -16.20
C ASN A 426 3.81 -9.87 -16.92
N ARG A 427 4.89 -9.44 -16.30
CA ARG A 427 6.23 -9.41 -16.90
C ARG A 427 6.85 -10.79 -17.06
N GLY A 428 6.37 -11.75 -16.29
CA GLY A 428 6.77 -13.16 -16.37
C GLY A 428 6.14 -13.91 -17.53
N GLU A 429 5.18 -13.30 -18.24
CA GLU A 429 4.40 -13.89 -19.34
C GLU A 429 3.64 -15.15 -18.95
N HIS A 430 3.08 -15.19 -17.73
CA HIS A 430 2.06 -16.18 -17.39
C HIS A 430 0.90 -16.09 -18.38
N SER A 431 0.43 -17.20 -18.89
CA SER A 431 -0.73 -17.26 -19.81
C SER A 431 -1.55 -18.51 -19.50
N ASN A 432 -2.82 -18.29 -19.19
CA ASN A 432 -3.77 -19.38 -18.96
C ASN A 432 -5.16 -18.95 -19.45
N PRO A 433 -5.68 -19.53 -20.55
CA PRO A 433 -6.98 -19.14 -21.14
C PRO A 433 -8.15 -19.25 -20.16
N ARG A 434 -8.06 -20.15 -19.16
CA ARG A 434 -9.12 -20.27 -18.15
C ARG A 434 -9.10 -19.09 -17.18
N VAL A 435 -7.92 -18.59 -16.81
CA VAL A 435 -7.78 -17.38 -16.00
C VAL A 435 -8.35 -16.19 -16.75
N ASP A 436 -7.99 -16.02 -18.04
CA ASP A 436 -8.51 -14.93 -18.87
C ASP A 436 -10.04 -14.97 -18.95
N ALA A 437 -10.64 -16.13 -19.22
CA ALA A 437 -12.10 -16.29 -19.29
C ALA A 437 -12.79 -16.00 -17.93
N LEU A 438 -12.16 -16.34 -16.81
CA LEU A 438 -12.69 -16.06 -15.49
C LEU A 438 -12.60 -14.56 -15.16
N LEU A 439 -11.54 -13.89 -15.57
CA LEU A 439 -11.39 -12.44 -15.44
C LEU A 439 -12.43 -11.70 -16.27
N ASP A 440 -12.65 -12.12 -17.52
CA ASP A 440 -13.72 -11.57 -18.36
C ASP A 440 -15.10 -11.75 -17.70
N LYS A 441 -15.36 -12.92 -17.12
CA LYS A 441 -16.58 -13.17 -16.37
C LYS A 441 -16.73 -12.23 -15.18
N MET A 442 -15.65 -11.94 -14.43
CA MET A 442 -15.68 -11.04 -13.27
C MET A 442 -16.12 -9.63 -13.60
N THR A 443 -15.83 -9.10 -14.78
CA THR A 443 -16.25 -7.75 -15.18
C THR A 443 -17.77 -7.59 -15.22
N ASN A 444 -18.47 -8.70 -15.50
CA ASN A 444 -19.92 -8.76 -15.62
C ASN A 444 -20.63 -9.40 -14.42
N THR A 445 -19.88 -9.75 -13.38
CA THR A 445 -20.44 -10.40 -12.19
C THR A 445 -20.56 -9.39 -11.05
N PHE A 446 -21.77 -8.98 -10.70
CA PHE A 446 -22.08 -8.02 -9.65
C PHE A 446 -22.40 -8.68 -8.30
N ASP A 447 -22.77 -9.97 -8.31
CA ASP A 447 -22.99 -10.74 -7.09
C ASP A 447 -21.69 -11.03 -6.35
N ALA A 448 -21.62 -10.62 -5.09
CA ALA A 448 -20.39 -10.70 -4.28
C ALA A 448 -19.96 -12.15 -3.99
N GLU A 449 -20.91 -13.08 -3.84
CA GLU A 449 -20.60 -14.49 -3.57
C GLU A 449 -20.07 -15.17 -4.85
N GLU A 450 -20.69 -14.90 -5.99
CA GLU A 450 -20.22 -15.42 -7.27
C GLU A 450 -18.81 -14.88 -7.61
N ARG A 451 -18.54 -13.56 -7.38
CA ARG A 451 -17.20 -12.98 -7.53
C ARG A 451 -16.18 -13.69 -6.64
N ARG A 452 -16.53 -13.97 -5.38
CA ARG A 452 -15.68 -14.72 -4.46
C ARG A 452 -15.37 -16.13 -4.97
N ASN A 453 -16.36 -16.81 -5.53
CA ASN A 453 -16.17 -18.14 -6.09
C ASN A 453 -15.29 -18.14 -7.34
N ILE A 454 -15.44 -17.16 -8.23
CA ILE A 454 -14.55 -16.95 -9.38
C ILE A 454 -13.11 -16.68 -8.88
N THR A 455 -12.96 -15.83 -7.89
CA THR A 455 -11.64 -15.51 -7.31
C THR A 455 -10.96 -16.75 -6.72
N LYS A 456 -11.70 -17.63 -6.05
CA LYS A 456 -11.17 -18.91 -5.53
C LYS A 456 -10.70 -19.83 -6.66
N GLU A 457 -11.46 -19.91 -7.74
CA GLU A 457 -11.08 -20.72 -8.91
C GLU A 457 -9.79 -20.18 -9.54
N ILE A 458 -9.69 -18.87 -9.74
CA ILE A 458 -8.47 -18.24 -10.26
C ILE A 458 -7.27 -18.53 -9.33
N GLN A 459 -7.42 -18.36 -8.03
CA GLN A 459 -6.35 -18.66 -7.07
C GLN A 459 -5.85 -20.10 -7.20
N ASN A 460 -6.76 -21.08 -7.28
CA ASN A 460 -6.39 -22.48 -7.45
C ASN A 460 -5.56 -22.71 -8.72
N ILE A 461 -5.95 -22.09 -9.83
CA ILE A 461 -5.21 -22.20 -11.09
C ILE A 461 -3.82 -21.58 -10.95
N LEU A 462 -3.71 -20.35 -10.38
CA LEU A 462 -2.44 -19.67 -10.21
C LEU A 462 -1.46 -20.43 -9.32
N ILE A 463 -1.97 -21.08 -8.27
CA ILE A 463 -1.18 -21.94 -7.38
C ILE A 463 -0.71 -23.20 -8.14
N GLN A 464 -1.57 -23.87 -8.87
CA GLN A 464 -1.24 -25.07 -9.66
C GLN A 464 -0.22 -24.78 -10.75
N ASP A 465 -0.35 -23.65 -11.44
CA ASP A 465 0.57 -23.19 -12.47
C ASP A 465 1.90 -22.70 -11.88
N ASN A 466 1.98 -22.49 -10.57
CA ASN A 466 3.05 -21.71 -9.93
C ASN A 466 3.28 -20.41 -10.68
N ALA A 467 2.20 -19.65 -10.90
CA ALA A 467 2.23 -18.40 -11.67
C ALA A 467 3.10 -17.32 -11.01
N ALA A 468 3.26 -17.39 -9.71
CA ALA A 468 4.20 -16.64 -8.87
C ALA A 468 4.52 -17.46 -7.62
N TYR A 469 5.59 -17.13 -6.89
CA TYR A 469 5.79 -17.65 -5.54
C TYR A 469 5.27 -16.61 -4.55
N PHE A 470 4.17 -16.92 -3.86
CA PHE A 470 3.49 -16.04 -2.91
C PHE A 470 4.14 -16.18 -1.53
N LEU A 471 5.06 -15.29 -1.21
CA LEU A 471 6.06 -15.46 -0.15
C LEU A 471 5.52 -15.23 1.26
N TYR A 472 4.91 -14.07 1.47
CA TYR A 472 4.38 -13.67 2.77
C TYR A 472 3.42 -12.49 2.65
N TYR A 473 2.65 -12.27 3.71
CA TYR A 473 1.75 -11.13 3.86
C TYR A 473 2.23 -10.25 5.02
N PRO A 474 2.54 -8.97 4.77
CA PRO A 474 2.99 -8.09 5.83
C PRO A 474 1.84 -7.72 6.76
N VAL A 475 2.19 -7.48 8.02
CA VAL A 475 1.30 -6.86 9.00
C VAL A 475 1.40 -5.34 8.87
N SER A 476 0.24 -4.68 8.82
CA SER A 476 0.16 -3.24 8.93
C SER A 476 0.33 -2.86 10.41
N SER A 477 1.32 -2.04 10.72
CA SER A 477 1.61 -1.63 12.09
C SER A 477 1.57 -0.12 12.27
N VAL A 478 0.99 0.32 13.40
CA VAL A 478 1.00 1.70 13.90
C VAL A 478 1.46 1.65 15.35
N VAL A 479 2.44 2.47 15.69
CA VAL A 479 2.87 2.61 17.09
C VAL A 479 2.58 4.02 17.55
N THR A 480 2.00 4.14 18.73
CA THR A 480 1.71 5.45 19.33
C THR A 480 2.27 5.58 20.74
N SER A 481 2.60 6.79 21.14
CA SER A 481 2.79 7.12 22.56
C SER A 481 1.47 6.95 23.32
N LYS A 482 1.53 6.77 24.65
CA LYS A 482 0.32 6.56 25.48
C LYS A 482 -0.63 7.74 25.54
N ARG A 483 -0.16 8.93 25.20
CA ARG A 483 -1.01 10.13 25.12
C ARG A 483 -1.98 10.15 23.95
N VAL A 484 -1.77 9.27 22.96
CA VAL A 484 -2.63 9.14 21.77
C VAL A 484 -3.72 8.12 22.02
N HIS A 485 -4.96 8.50 21.76
CA HIS A 485 -6.15 7.66 21.90
C HIS A 485 -6.86 7.49 20.55
N ASN A 486 -7.61 6.40 20.42
CA ASN A 486 -8.45 6.06 19.25
C ASN A 486 -7.67 5.89 17.93
N ALA A 487 -6.35 5.75 17.97
CA ALA A 487 -5.58 5.36 16.79
C ALA A 487 -5.90 3.89 16.42
N GLN A 488 -5.87 3.59 15.12
CA GLN A 488 -6.13 2.26 14.58
C GLN A 488 -5.11 1.91 13.50
N ALA A 489 -4.83 0.62 13.34
CA ALA A 489 -4.15 0.10 12.15
C ALA A 489 -5.22 -0.37 11.16
N PHE A 490 -5.00 -0.10 9.87
CA PHE A 490 -5.89 -0.53 8.79
C PHE A 490 -5.20 -1.60 7.94
N PRO A 491 -5.94 -2.60 7.45
CA PRO A 491 -5.39 -3.62 6.54
C PRO A 491 -4.79 -3.03 5.26
N ILE A 492 -5.39 -1.95 4.78
CA ILE A 492 -4.88 -1.15 3.66
C ILE A 492 -4.20 0.12 4.20
N ASP A 493 -3.02 0.44 3.70
CA ASP A 493 -2.19 1.53 4.18
C ASP A 493 -2.55 2.92 3.60
N TYR A 494 -3.81 3.08 3.17
CA TYR A 494 -4.36 4.34 2.65
C TYR A 494 -4.84 5.28 3.76
N TYR A 495 -5.18 4.75 4.92
CA TYR A 495 -5.80 5.51 6.00
C TYR A 495 -4.96 5.41 7.28
N LEU A 496 -4.85 6.49 8.03
CA LEU A 496 -4.20 6.52 9.33
C LEU A 496 -4.83 7.58 10.24
N MET A 497 -4.79 8.86 9.83
CA MET A 497 -5.33 9.95 10.65
C MET A 497 -6.82 10.10 10.42
N THR A 498 -7.60 9.86 11.47
CA THR A 498 -9.06 10.03 11.48
C THR A 498 -9.47 11.18 12.39
N LYS A 499 -10.71 11.65 12.25
CA LYS A 499 -11.29 12.67 13.14
C LYS A 499 -11.31 12.27 14.62
N ASP A 500 -11.32 10.95 14.90
CA ASP A 500 -11.51 10.40 16.25
C ASP A 500 -10.24 10.30 17.07
N ILE A 501 -9.07 10.50 16.46
CA ILE A 501 -7.79 10.50 17.16
C ILE A 501 -7.72 11.72 18.07
N THR A 502 -7.39 11.47 19.35
CA THR A 502 -7.23 12.51 20.36
C THR A 502 -5.90 12.35 21.08
N VAL A 503 -5.45 13.41 21.75
CA VAL A 503 -4.27 13.39 22.61
C VAL A 503 -4.59 14.07 23.96
N ASP A 504 -3.88 13.59 25.02
CA ASP A 504 -3.93 14.22 26.36
C ASP A 504 -3.21 15.56 26.38
#